data_4956af28d23f38bde1c66c6933ea858d
#
_entry.id   4956af28d23f38bde1c66c6933ea858d
#
_cell.length_a   1.000
_cell.length_b   1.000
_cell.length_c   1.000
_cell.angle_alpha   90.00
_cell.angle_beta   90.00
_cell.angle_gamma   90.00
#
_symmetry.space_group_name_H-M   'P 1'
#
loop_
_entity.id
_entity.type
_entity.pdbx_description
1 polymer ?
#
loop_
_entity_poly.entity_id
_entity_poly.type
_entity_poly.pdbx_seq_one_letter_code
_entity_poly.pdbx_strand_id
1 'polypeptide(L)'
;MLFRSIPVDVHMRTNVAHIFAIGDIVGQPMLAHKAVHEAHVAAEVAAGDATAQFDARVIPSVAYTDPEVAWVGLTEDDAKARGIEVKKGLFPWSASGRAIANGRDEGFTKLLFDAHTHRILGGGIVGTHAGDMIGEVALAIEMGADEVDIGKTIHPHPTLGESIGMAAEVAHGSCTDLPPAKR
;
A
#
# COMPACT_ATOMS: atom_id res chain seq x y z
N MET A 1 -1.85 20.70 -21.16
CA MET A 1 -3.19 20.20 -21.58
C MET A 1 -3.88 19.74 -20.29
N LEU A 2 -4.91 20.43 -19.85
CA LEU A 2 -5.70 20.00 -18.69
C LEU A 2 -6.57 18.82 -19.17
N PHE A 3 -6.20 17.60 -18.74
CA PHE A 3 -7.11 16.45 -18.90
C PHE A 3 -8.36 16.74 -18.08
N ARG A 4 -9.49 16.92 -18.73
CA ARG A 4 -10.78 17.04 -18.06
C ARG A 4 -11.25 15.61 -17.75
N SER A 5 -11.28 15.24 -16.48
CA SER A 5 -11.93 14.00 -16.04
C SER A 5 -13.45 14.12 -16.13
N ILE A 6 -14.13 12.99 -16.30
CA ILE A 6 -15.58 12.91 -16.16
C ILE A 6 -15.87 12.73 -14.66
N PRO A 7 -16.56 13.68 -14.01
CA PRO A 7 -16.92 13.52 -12.60
C PRO A 7 -17.95 12.41 -12.44
N VAL A 8 -17.73 11.56 -11.44
CA VAL A 8 -18.65 10.49 -11.01
C VAL A 8 -18.89 10.58 -9.51
N ASP A 9 -20.01 10.01 -9.06
CA ASP A 9 -20.28 9.78 -7.64
C ASP A 9 -19.65 8.46 -7.16
N VAL A 10 -19.86 8.08 -5.90
CA VAL A 10 -19.36 6.83 -5.32
C VAL A 10 -19.94 5.57 -5.97
N HIS A 11 -21.02 5.71 -6.73
CA HIS A 11 -21.67 4.65 -7.49
C HIS A 11 -21.21 4.63 -8.95
N MET A 12 -20.17 5.36 -9.31
CA MET A 12 -19.62 5.53 -10.67
C MET A 12 -20.60 6.15 -11.65
N ARG A 13 -21.66 6.83 -11.22
CA ARG A 13 -22.62 7.52 -12.07
C ARG A 13 -22.09 8.89 -12.48
N THR A 14 -22.26 9.21 -13.74
CA THR A 14 -22.02 10.58 -14.26
C THR A 14 -23.23 11.48 -13.94
N ASN A 15 -23.18 12.74 -14.37
CA ASN A 15 -24.33 13.65 -14.34
C ASN A 15 -25.50 13.23 -15.25
N VAL A 16 -25.31 12.20 -16.08
CA VAL A 16 -26.37 11.58 -16.90
C VAL A 16 -26.73 10.23 -16.28
N ALA A 17 -27.93 10.10 -15.74
CA ALA A 17 -28.35 9.03 -14.81
C ALA A 17 -28.12 7.58 -15.31
N HIS A 18 -28.09 7.35 -16.63
CA HIS A 18 -27.88 6.03 -17.21
C HIS A 18 -26.47 5.82 -17.82
N ILE A 19 -25.56 6.79 -17.61
CA ILE A 19 -24.18 6.73 -18.08
C ILE A 19 -23.25 6.65 -16.88
N PHE A 20 -22.37 5.65 -16.89
CA PHE A 20 -21.31 5.44 -15.92
C PHE A 20 -19.95 5.72 -16.55
N ALA A 21 -18.97 6.09 -15.72
CA ALA A 21 -17.58 6.23 -16.18
C ALA A 21 -16.64 5.62 -15.14
N ILE A 22 -15.57 4.97 -15.60
CA ILE A 22 -14.59 4.26 -14.80
C ILE A 22 -13.18 4.45 -15.37
N GLY A 23 -12.17 4.14 -14.58
CA GLY A 23 -10.78 4.10 -15.01
C GLY A 23 -10.15 5.49 -15.16
N ASP A 24 -9.21 5.61 -16.08
CA ASP A 24 -8.38 6.81 -16.26
C ASP A 24 -9.21 8.08 -16.57
N ILE A 25 -10.36 7.90 -17.21
CA ILE A 25 -11.23 9.02 -17.57
C ILE A 25 -11.88 9.71 -16.37
N VAL A 26 -11.99 9.02 -15.21
CA VAL A 26 -12.55 9.60 -13.99
C VAL A 26 -11.51 10.26 -13.10
N GLY A 27 -10.21 10.11 -13.40
CA GLY A 27 -9.11 10.81 -12.73
C GLY A 27 -8.14 9.89 -12.01
N GLN A 28 -7.30 10.52 -11.19
CA GLN A 28 -6.23 9.84 -10.44
C GLN A 28 -6.76 8.94 -9.29
N PRO A 29 -5.98 7.89 -8.94
CA PRO A 29 -4.84 7.36 -9.69
C PRO A 29 -5.27 6.63 -10.97
N MET A 30 -4.48 6.79 -12.06
CA MET A 30 -4.75 6.17 -13.37
C MET A 30 -4.15 4.76 -13.39
N LEU A 31 -4.88 3.78 -12.85
CA LEU A 31 -4.40 2.42 -12.62
C LEU A 31 -5.46 1.40 -13.06
N ALA A 32 -5.01 0.37 -13.78
CA ALA A 32 -5.89 -0.67 -14.31
C ALA A 32 -6.66 -1.42 -13.21
N HIS A 33 -6.00 -1.76 -12.11
CA HIS A 33 -6.65 -2.45 -10.99
C HIS A 33 -7.70 -1.59 -10.28
N LYS A 34 -7.54 -0.26 -10.21
CA LYS A 34 -8.59 0.66 -9.75
C LYS A 34 -9.80 0.58 -10.69
N ALA A 35 -9.57 0.64 -12.02
CA ALA A 35 -10.63 0.59 -13.01
C ALA A 35 -11.47 -0.70 -12.94
N VAL A 36 -10.85 -1.84 -12.61
CA VAL A 36 -11.55 -3.12 -12.43
C VAL A 36 -12.53 -3.04 -11.24
N HIS A 37 -12.10 -2.52 -10.11
CA HIS A 37 -12.97 -2.35 -8.93
C HIS A 37 -14.09 -1.34 -9.18
N GLU A 38 -13.80 -0.23 -9.84
CA GLU A 38 -14.82 0.74 -10.28
C GLU A 38 -15.84 0.09 -11.25
N ALA A 39 -15.38 -0.80 -12.15
CA ALA A 39 -16.25 -1.52 -13.10
C ALA A 39 -17.21 -2.47 -12.37
N HIS A 40 -16.77 -3.16 -11.32
CA HIS A 40 -17.66 -4.00 -10.51
C HIS A 40 -18.78 -3.16 -9.89
N VAL A 41 -18.43 -2.04 -9.25
CA VAL A 41 -19.43 -1.12 -8.66
C VAL A 41 -20.38 -0.60 -9.74
N ALA A 42 -19.87 -0.14 -10.88
CA ALA A 42 -20.73 0.36 -11.97
C ALA A 42 -21.69 -0.71 -12.49
N ALA A 43 -21.23 -1.97 -12.62
CA ALA A 43 -22.06 -3.08 -13.08
C ALA A 43 -23.14 -3.47 -12.05
N GLU A 44 -22.79 -3.56 -10.76
CA GLU A 44 -23.71 -3.87 -9.66
C GLU A 44 -24.80 -2.79 -9.54
N VAL A 45 -24.41 -1.51 -9.58
CA VAL A 45 -25.36 -0.39 -9.56
C VAL A 45 -26.26 -0.39 -10.79
N ALA A 46 -25.72 -0.67 -11.98
CA ALA A 46 -26.50 -0.78 -13.20
C ALA A 46 -27.48 -1.96 -13.17
N ALA A 47 -27.12 -3.05 -12.45
CA ALA A 47 -28.00 -4.21 -12.22
C ALA A 47 -29.06 -3.95 -11.13
N GLY A 48 -29.04 -2.80 -10.45
CA GLY A 48 -30.06 -2.40 -9.47
C GLY A 48 -29.60 -2.48 -8.00
N ASP A 49 -28.35 -2.84 -7.72
CA ASP A 49 -27.81 -2.79 -6.35
C ASP A 49 -27.50 -1.31 -5.99
N ALA A 50 -28.39 -0.71 -5.21
CA ALA A 50 -28.23 0.67 -4.75
C ALA A 50 -27.21 0.82 -3.60
N THR A 51 -26.69 -0.29 -3.06
CA THR A 51 -25.73 -0.29 -1.94
C THR A 51 -24.28 -0.38 -2.38
N ALA A 52 -24.04 -0.83 -3.63
CA ALA A 52 -22.70 -0.93 -4.20
C ALA A 52 -22.06 0.46 -4.33
N GLN A 53 -20.86 0.62 -3.79
CA GLN A 53 -20.12 1.88 -3.81
C GLN A 53 -18.61 1.64 -3.87
N PHE A 54 -17.90 2.57 -4.49
CA PHE A 54 -16.44 2.57 -4.51
C PHE A 54 -15.92 3.29 -3.26
N ASP A 55 -15.46 2.51 -2.29
CA ASP A 55 -15.00 2.97 -0.98
C ASP A 55 -13.58 2.49 -0.64
N ALA A 56 -12.76 2.25 -1.65
CA ALA A 56 -11.38 1.81 -1.46
C ALA A 56 -10.62 2.70 -0.47
N ARG A 57 -10.16 2.11 0.63
CA ARG A 57 -9.36 2.80 1.63
C ARG A 57 -7.98 3.15 1.10
N VAL A 58 -7.38 2.24 0.35
CA VAL A 58 -6.07 2.40 -0.30
C VAL A 58 -6.04 1.76 -1.67
N ILE A 59 -5.21 2.28 -2.54
CA ILE A 59 -4.96 1.74 -3.87
C ILE A 59 -3.43 1.66 -4.04
N PRO A 60 -2.85 0.45 -4.17
CA PRO A 60 -1.42 0.30 -4.35
C PRO A 60 -0.95 0.81 -5.73
N SER A 61 0.27 1.30 -5.77
CA SER A 61 0.94 1.74 -7.00
C SER A 61 2.27 1.03 -7.15
N VAL A 62 2.66 0.73 -8.39
CA VAL A 62 3.92 0.08 -8.71
C VAL A 62 4.57 0.76 -9.90
N ALA A 63 5.85 1.13 -9.76
CA ALA A 63 6.72 1.45 -10.88
C ALA A 63 7.57 0.19 -11.18
N TYR A 64 7.36 -0.38 -12.38
CA TYR A 64 8.02 -1.61 -12.83
C TYR A 64 9.43 -1.36 -13.36
N THR A 65 10.20 -0.64 -12.58
CA THR A 65 11.64 -0.42 -12.79
C THR A 65 12.45 -1.64 -12.33
N ASP A 66 13.76 -1.62 -12.47
CA ASP A 66 14.66 -2.60 -11.88
C ASP A 66 15.72 -1.90 -11.01
N PRO A 67 15.60 -1.99 -9.66
CA PRO A 67 14.55 -2.66 -8.87
C PRO A 67 13.17 -1.97 -8.98
N GLU A 68 12.10 -2.73 -8.72
CA GLU A 68 10.74 -2.21 -8.65
C GLU A 68 10.57 -1.27 -7.45
N VAL A 69 9.64 -0.31 -7.60
CA VAL A 69 9.20 0.55 -6.51
C VAL A 69 7.69 0.41 -6.35
N ALA A 70 7.25 -0.11 -5.21
CA ALA A 70 5.84 -0.27 -4.89
C ALA A 70 5.48 0.51 -3.63
N TRP A 71 4.30 1.12 -3.58
CA TRP A 71 3.83 1.84 -2.39
C TRP A 71 2.31 1.82 -2.27
N VAL A 72 1.83 2.02 -1.06
CA VAL A 72 0.40 2.07 -0.74
C VAL A 72 0.15 2.90 0.50
N GLY A 73 -0.98 3.59 0.52
CA GLY A 73 -1.41 4.41 1.67
C GLY A 73 -0.62 5.71 1.82
N LEU A 74 -0.45 6.15 3.07
CA LEU A 74 0.14 7.44 3.41
C LEU A 74 1.66 7.46 3.16
N THR A 75 2.16 8.52 2.54
CA THR A 75 3.60 8.79 2.43
C THR A 75 4.09 9.69 3.58
N GLU A 76 5.42 9.75 3.81
CA GLU A 76 5.99 10.67 4.81
C GLU A 76 5.70 12.14 4.48
N ASP A 77 5.72 12.49 3.18
CA ASP A 77 5.42 13.85 2.74
C ASP A 77 3.95 14.21 2.95
N ASP A 78 3.03 13.28 2.65
CA ASP A 78 1.60 13.47 2.92
C ASP A 78 1.34 13.57 4.43
N ALA A 79 1.97 12.73 5.25
CA ALA A 79 1.87 12.77 6.70
C ALA A 79 2.29 14.15 7.22
N LYS A 80 3.45 14.64 6.78
CA LYS A 80 3.96 15.96 7.13
C LYS A 80 3.02 17.08 6.68
N ALA A 81 2.53 17.03 5.45
CA ALA A 81 1.62 18.04 4.92
C ALA A 81 0.28 18.09 5.67
N ARG A 82 -0.19 16.95 6.18
CA ARG A 82 -1.45 16.80 6.91
C ARG A 82 -1.30 16.90 8.42
N GLY A 83 -0.07 17.09 8.94
CA GLY A 83 0.22 17.15 10.38
C GLY A 83 -0.06 15.85 11.11
N ILE A 84 0.07 14.70 10.42
CA ILE A 84 -0.11 13.36 11.00
C ILE A 84 1.24 12.92 11.56
N GLU A 85 1.28 12.62 12.85
CA GLU A 85 2.47 12.08 13.49
C GLU A 85 2.61 10.59 13.19
N VAL A 86 3.74 10.20 12.61
CA VAL A 86 3.98 8.82 12.19
C VAL A 86 5.22 8.24 12.84
N LYS A 87 5.15 6.96 13.15
CA LYS A 87 6.26 6.09 13.56
C LYS A 87 6.69 5.28 12.34
N LYS A 88 7.99 5.19 12.09
CA LYS A 88 8.55 4.54 10.90
C LYS A 88 9.34 3.30 11.27
N GLY A 89 9.08 2.19 10.56
CA GLY A 89 9.95 1.03 10.49
C GLY A 89 10.56 0.89 9.11
N LEU A 90 11.88 0.80 9.03
CA LEU A 90 12.60 0.58 7.79
C LEU A 90 13.55 -0.59 7.96
N PHE A 91 13.38 -1.62 7.12
CA PHE A 91 14.25 -2.77 7.06
C PHE A 91 15.02 -2.77 5.72
N PRO A 92 16.37 -2.62 5.74
CA PRO A 92 17.18 -2.65 4.53
C PRO A 92 17.35 -4.09 4.05
N TRP A 93 17.24 -4.31 2.75
CA TRP A 93 17.35 -5.66 2.20
C TRP A 93 18.76 -6.24 2.24
N SER A 94 19.78 -5.41 2.46
CA SER A 94 21.13 -5.88 2.78
C SER A 94 21.22 -6.72 4.05
N ALA A 95 20.18 -6.69 4.90
CA ALA A 95 20.02 -7.57 6.06
C ALA A 95 19.09 -8.78 5.80
N SER A 96 18.48 -8.88 4.60
CA SER A 96 17.60 -9.99 4.24
C SER A 96 18.39 -11.18 3.69
N GLY A 97 18.34 -12.32 4.38
CA GLY A 97 19.01 -13.55 3.90
C GLY A 97 18.56 -13.98 2.50
N ARG A 98 17.28 -13.76 2.16
CA ARG A 98 16.77 -14.10 0.82
C ARG A 98 17.26 -13.13 -0.25
N ALA A 99 17.29 -11.84 0.02
CA ALA A 99 17.79 -10.85 -0.92
C ALA A 99 19.29 -11.08 -1.23
N ILE A 100 20.08 -11.34 -0.18
CA ILE A 100 21.50 -11.70 -0.31
C ILE A 100 21.69 -12.99 -1.15
N ALA A 101 20.91 -14.04 -0.86
CA ALA A 101 21.00 -15.29 -1.60
C ALA A 101 20.60 -15.14 -3.07
N ASN A 102 19.72 -14.21 -3.38
CA ASN A 102 19.32 -13.88 -4.76
C ASN A 102 20.34 -12.98 -5.48
N GLY A 103 21.33 -12.43 -4.77
CA GLY A 103 22.23 -11.39 -5.30
C GLY A 103 21.53 -10.07 -5.63
N ARG A 104 20.42 -9.77 -4.95
CA ARG A 104 19.57 -8.59 -5.16
C ARG A 104 19.18 -7.99 -3.79
N ASP A 105 20.19 -7.52 -3.07
CA ASP A 105 20.06 -6.99 -1.71
C ASP A 105 19.95 -5.45 -1.67
N GLU A 106 19.87 -4.82 -2.83
CA GLU A 106 19.54 -3.41 -2.96
C GLU A 106 18.06 -3.14 -2.60
N GLY A 107 17.82 -2.06 -1.89
CA GLY A 107 16.48 -1.62 -1.55
C GLY A 107 16.13 -1.80 -0.09
N PHE A 108 14.84 -1.72 0.20
CA PHE A 108 14.31 -1.73 1.57
C PHE A 108 12.81 -1.97 1.59
N THR A 109 12.30 -2.35 2.74
CA THR A 109 10.88 -2.31 3.09
C THR A 109 10.67 -1.24 4.17
N LYS A 110 9.72 -0.31 3.95
CA LYS A 110 9.40 0.77 4.88
C LYS A 110 7.90 0.77 5.18
N LEU A 111 7.55 0.81 6.47
CA LEU A 111 6.18 0.91 6.95
C LEU A 111 6.00 2.18 7.78
N LEU A 112 4.84 2.79 7.70
CA LEU A 112 4.44 3.95 8.48
C LEU A 112 3.24 3.60 9.33
N PHE A 113 3.34 3.89 10.61
CA PHE A 113 2.30 3.66 11.61
C PHE A 113 1.88 4.98 12.24
N ASP A 114 0.62 5.09 12.60
CA ASP A 114 0.12 6.19 13.41
C ASP A 114 0.82 6.18 14.78
N ALA A 115 1.38 7.31 15.20
CA ALA A 115 2.17 7.37 16.44
C ALA A 115 1.34 7.12 17.72
N HIS A 116 0.01 7.28 17.65
CA HIS A 116 -0.89 7.18 18.81
C HIS A 116 -1.65 5.86 18.83
N THR A 117 -2.19 5.44 17.67
CA THR A 117 -2.99 4.21 17.55
C THR A 117 -2.17 3.00 17.17
N HIS A 118 -0.93 3.19 16.74
CA HIS A 118 0.01 2.18 16.23
C HIS A 118 -0.47 1.46 14.95
N ARG A 119 -1.60 1.85 14.37
CA ARG A 119 -2.15 1.24 13.16
C ARG A 119 -1.34 1.64 11.93
N ILE A 120 -1.21 0.70 11.01
CA ILE A 120 -0.51 0.94 9.75
C ILE A 120 -1.29 1.95 8.89
N LEU A 121 -0.59 2.96 8.39
CA LEU A 121 -1.13 4.03 7.54
C LEU A 121 -0.61 3.96 6.10
N GLY A 122 0.56 3.40 5.91
CA GLY A 122 1.17 3.32 4.60
C GLY A 122 2.45 2.49 4.61
N GLY A 123 2.95 2.20 3.42
CA GLY A 123 4.23 1.52 3.25
C GLY A 123 4.74 1.57 1.83
N GLY A 124 6.03 1.28 1.70
CA GLY A 124 6.70 1.22 0.42
C GLY A 124 7.80 0.17 0.43
N ILE A 125 8.00 -0.45 -0.71
CA ILE A 125 9.00 -1.48 -0.93
C ILE A 125 9.79 -1.10 -2.18
N VAL A 126 11.11 -1.08 -2.05
CA VAL A 126 12.02 -0.96 -3.18
C VAL A 126 12.82 -2.24 -3.26
N GLY A 127 12.77 -2.92 -4.39
CA GLY A 127 13.46 -4.18 -4.59
C GLY A 127 12.80 -5.07 -5.62
N THR A 128 13.44 -6.19 -5.95
CA THR A 128 12.86 -7.16 -6.88
C THR A 128 11.57 -7.75 -6.30
N HIS A 129 10.53 -7.91 -7.13
CA HIS A 129 9.19 -8.39 -6.71
C HIS A 129 8.45 -7.49 -5.70
N ALA A 130 8.79 -6.22 -5.60
CA ALA A 130 8.08 -5.28 -4.70
C ALA A 130 6.59 -5.19 -5.04
N GLY A 131 6.24 -5.25 -6.34
CA GLY A 131 4.86 -5.26 -6.81
C GLY A 131 4.06 -6.47 -6.35
N ASP A 132 4.68 -7.64 -6.27
CA ASP A 132 4.04 -8.87 -5.78
C ASP A 132 3.82 -8.83 -4.25
N MET A 133 4.65 -8.08 -3.52
CA MET A 133 4.64 -8.01 -2.06
C MET A 133 3.72 -6.92 -1.51
N ILE A 134 3.52 -5.81 -2.22
CA ILE A 134 2.80 -4.66 -1.71
C ILE A 134 1.34 -4.95 -1.34
N GLY A 135 0.76 -6.00 -1.89
CA GLY A 135 -0.59 -6.47 -1.58
C GLY A 135 -0.78 -6.83 -0.11
N GLU A 136 0.24 -7.38 0.57
CA GLU A 136 0.21 -7.65 2.01
C GLU A 136 0.08 -6.35 2.81
N VAL A 137 0.85 -5.33 2.46
CA VAL A 137 0.77 -4.01 3.11
C VAL A 137 -0.61 -3.37 2.89
N ALA A 138 -1.16 -3.47 1.67
CA ALA A 138 -2.51 -2.99 1.38
C ALA A 138 -3.56 -3.71 2.24
N LEU A 139 -3.48 -5.04 2.35
CA LEU A 139 -4.38 -5.84 3.19
C LEU A 139 -4.27 -5.45 4.67
N ALA A 140 -3.04 -5.25 5.18
CA ALA A 140 -2.82 -4.82 6.55
C ALA A 140 -3.50 -3.47 6.84
N ILE A 141 -3.45 -2.51 5.90
CA ILE A 141 -4.13 -1.22 6.03
C ILE A 141 -5.66 -1.40 6.01
N GLU A 142 -6.18 -2.19 5.07
CA GLU A 142 -7.62 -2.46 4.98
C GLU A 142 -8.17 -3.10 6.26
N MET A 143 -7.44 -4.04 6.84
CA MET A 143 -7.79 -4.72 8.08
C MET A 143 -7.54 -3.88 9.33
N GLY A 144 -6.84 -2.74 9.22
CA GLY A 144 -6.50 -1.87 10.34
C GLY A 144 -5.51 -2.50 11.31
N ALA A 145 -4.62 -3.35 10.81
CA ALA A 145 -3.56 -3.99 11.59
C ALA A 145 -2.62 -2.97 12.24
N ASP A 146 -1.99 -3.34 13.33
CA ASP A 146 -0.94 -2.56 13.96
C ASP A 146 0.46 -3.20 13.78
N GLU A 147 1.48 -2.55 14.32
CA GLU A 147 2.87 -3.01 14.21
C GLU A 147 3.11 -4.37 14.88
N VAL A 148 2.30 -4.70 15.90
CA VAL A 148 2.39 -5.97 16.61
C VAL A 148 1.74 -7.09 15.80
N ASP A 149 0.58 -6.82 15.20
CA ASP A 149 -0.12 -7.78 14.34
C ASP A 149 0.78 -8.22 13.18
N ILE A 150 1.41 -7.24 12.49
CA ILE A 150 2.28 -7.50 11.35
C ILE A 150 3.57 -8.19 11.79
N GLY A 151 4.24 -7.68 12.84
CA GLY A 151 5.51 -8.24 13.33
C GLY A 151 5.38 -9.64 13.93
N LYS A 152 4.22 -10.00 14.49
CA LYS A 152 3.95 -11.35 15.01
C LYS A 152 3.36 -12.32 13.98
N THR A 153 2.98 -11.84 12.81
CA THR A 153 2.59 -12.72 11.71
C THR A 153 3.81 -13.54 11.28
N ILE A 154 3.68 -14.87 11.32
CA ILE A 154 4.78 -15.76 10.95
C ILE A 154 4.94 -15.75 9.45
N HIS A 155 6.05 -15.20 8.98
CA HIS A 155 6.45 -15.24 7.57
C HIS A 155 7.36 -16.44 7.30
N PRO A 156 7.27 -17.07 6.13
CA PRO A 156 8.19 -18.17 5.78
C PRO A 156 9.62 -17.65 5.62
N HIS A 157 10.60 -18.41 6.12
CA HIS A 157 12.03 -18.11 6.04
C HIS A 157 12.76 -19.11 5.14
N PRO A 158 13.70 -18.69 4.24
CA PRO A 158 13.98 -17.29 3.91
C PRO A 158 13.11 -16.80 2.75
N THR A 159 12.50 -15.65 2.89
CA THR A 159 11.70 -15.01 1.84
C THR A 159 11.92 -13.50 1.80
N LEU A 160 11.52 -12.85 0.71
CA LEU A 160 11.51 -11.39 0.65
C LEU A 160 10.35 -10.82 1.50
N GLY A 161 9.22 -11.56 1.59
CA GLY A 161 8.03 -11.14 2.34
C GLY A 161 8.28 -10.92 3.82
N GLU A 162 9.21 -11.69 4.45
CA GLU A 162 9.54 -11.50 5.87
C GLU A 162 10.08 -10.09 6.19
N SER A 163 10.57 -9.36 5.17
CA SER A 163 11.01 -7.97 5.34
C SER A 163 9.87 -7.02 5.77
N ILE A 164 8.61 -7.38 5.51
CA ILE A 164 7.43 -6.63 5.97
C ILE A 164 7.28 -6.79 7.48
N GLY A 165 7.32 -8.03 7.99
CA GLY A 165 7.31 -8.31 9.42
C GLY A 165 8.47 -7.65 10.15
N MET A 166 9.70 -7.77 9.59
CA MET A 166 10.89 -7.15 10.15
C MET A 166 10.81 -5.61 10.17
N ALA A 167 10.22 -4.98 9.16
CA ALA A 167 9.99 -3.54 9.18
C ALA A 167 9.00 -3.13 10.28
N ALA A 168 7.97 -3.93 10.53
CA ALA A 168 7.04 -3.71 11.65
C ALA A 168 7.75 -3.89 13.02
N GLU A 169 8.59 -4.91 13.16
CA GLU A 169 9.41 -5.11 14.36
C GLU A 169 10.40 -3.97 14.60
N VAL A 170 10.97 -3.38 13.53
CA VAL A 170 11.81 -2.18 13.65
C VAL A 170 11.00 -1.03 14.22
N ALA A 171 9.78 -0.80 13.71
CA ALA A 171 8.89 0.23 14.26
C ALA A 171 8.54 -0.04 15.73
N HIS A 172 8.25 -1.29 16.08
CA HIS A 172 7.93 -1.69 17.45
C HIS A 172 9.15 -1.64 18.38
N GLY A 173 10.37 -1.79 17.84
CA GLY A 173 11.61 -1.85 18.62
C GLY A 173 12.00 -3.25 19.09
N SER A 174 11.46 -4.29 18.45
CA SER A 174 11.71 -5.71 18.77
C SER A 174 12.56 -6.44 17.73
N CYS A 175 12.91 -5.81 16.63
CA CYS A 175 13.73 -6.42 15.57
C CYS A 175 15.11 -6.83 16.08
N THR A 176 15.49 -8.08 15.87
CA THR A 176 16.78 -8.66 16.27
C THR A 176 17.81 -8.72 15.15
N ASP A 177 17.37 -8.57 13.92
CA ASP A 177 18.19 -8.69 12.71
C ASP A 177 18.94 -7.40 12.33
N LEU A 178 18.65 -6.31 13.03
CA LEU A 178 19.35 -5.05 12.91
C LEU A 178 19.99 -4.63 14.25
N PRO A 179 21.16 -3.93 14.20
CA PRO A 179 21.70 -3.34 15.41
C PRO A 179 20.69 -2.34 16.01
N PRO A 180 20.61 -2.25 17.35
CA PRO A 180 19.68 -1.33 17.99
C PRO A 180 19.95 0.10 17.54
N ALA A 181 18.85 0.86 17.33
CA ALA A 181 18.96 2.26 16.98
C ALA A 181 19.83 3.00 18.00
N LYS A 182 20.81 3.77 17.52
CA LYS A 182 21.57 4.64 18.41
C LYS A 182 20.60 5.64 19.07
N ARG A 183 20.56 5.62 20.40
CA ARG A 183 19.81 6.57 21.21
C ARG A 183 20.40 7.97 21.07
#